data_6498b85e10ea2f2f825b3fc378df43ce
#
_entry.id   6498b85e10ea2f2f825b3fc378df43ce
#
_cell.length_a   1.000
_cell.length_b   1.000
_cell.length_c   1.000
_cell.angle_alpha   90.00
_cell.angle_beta   90.00
_cell.angle_gamma   90.00
#
_symmetry.space_group_name_H-M   'P 1'
#
loop_
_entity.id
_entity.type
_entity.pdbx_description
1 polymer ?
#
loop_
_entity_poly.entity_id
_entity_poly.type
_entity_poly.pdbx_seq_one_letter_code
_entity_poly.pdbx_strand_id
1 'polypeptide(L)'
;MNTIGLGNALVDVLLKLENDDVLAEVGIQKGAMDMINQEQMIKIRKSQSGLERSQAPGGSVCNTMRAMAILGAKAGFIGKIGSDSVGEYYEEALKKANVSPYFAKTDGISGSCTVLISPDGERTMGTFLGPAPTITPDEITEEMLSAYQCIYIEGYLLVNEELVRTTMQKAKKLGLKVAL
;
A
#
# COMPACT_ATOMS: atom_id res chain seq x y z
N MET A 1 -3.49 19.03 12.46
CA MET A 1 -2.80 18.02 13.30
C MET A 1 -1.83 17.26 12.41
N ASN A 2 -0.55 17.21 12.80
CA ASN A 2 0.46 16.47 12.03
C ASN A 2 0.24 14.97 12.25
N THR A 3 0.05 14.20 11.19
CA THR A 3 -0.31 12.78 11.27
C THR A 3 0.66 11.92 10.46
N ILE A 4 1.06 10.79 11.02
CA ILE A 4 1.81 9.76 10.31
C ILE A 4 0.97 8.50 10.19
N GLY A 5 0.94 7.89 9.02
CA GLY A 5 0.24 6.64 8.77
C GLY A 5 1.19 5.45 8.82
N LEU A 6 0.71 4.31 9.29
CA LEU A 6 1.38 3.01 9.17
C LEU A 6 0.46 2.07 8.39
N GLY A 7 0.92 1.56 7.27
CA GLY A 7 0.08 0.71 6.40
C GLY A 7 0.85 -0.09 5.36
N ASN A 8 0.12 -0.93 4.64
CA ASN A 8 0.66 -1.67 3.51
C ASN A 8 0.95 -0.71 2.34
N ALA A 9 2.19 -0.70 1.89
CA ALA A 9 2.62 0.09 0.73
C ALA A 9 2.26 -0.67 -0.55
N LEU A 10 1.20 -0.25 -1.24
CA LEU A 10 0.67 -0.90 -2.43
C LEU A 10 0.53 0.10 -3.57
N VAL A 11 0.95 -0.27 -4.78
CA VAL A 11 0.63 0.48 -5.98
C VAL A 11 -0.64 -0.07 -6.60
N ASP A 12 -1.65 0.77 -6.77
CA ASP A 12 -2.85 0.43 -7.53
C ASP A 12 -2.54 0.51 -9.02
N VAL A 13 -2.79 -0.58 -9.74
CA VAL A 13 -2.61 -0.69 -11.19
C VAL A 13 -3.96 -0.98 -11.81
N LEU A 14 -4.50 -0.03 -12.57
CA LEU A 14 -5.79 -0.19 -13.25
C LEU A 14 -5.57 -0.64 -14.68
N LEU A 15 -6.25 -1.71 -15.06
CA LEU A 15 -6.23 -2.32 -16.39
C LEU A 15 -7.65 -2.48 -16.91
N LYS A 16 -7.93 -1.94 -18.10
CA LYS A 16 -9.19 -2.19 -18.80
C LYS A 16 -9.04 -3.46 -19.64
N LEU A 17 -9.88 -4.44 -19.36
CA LEU A 17 -9.89 -5.71 -20.07
C LEU A 17 -10.71 -5.62 -21.36
N GLU A 18 -10.25 -6.32 -22.41
CA GLU A 18 -11.05 -6.55 -23.64
C GLU A 18 -12.11 -7.65 -23.44
N ASN A 19 -11.82 -8.63 -22.58
CA ASN A 19 -12.69 -9.71 -22.14
C ASN A 19 -12.26 -10.24 -20.76
N ASP A 20 -12.99 -11.20 -20.23
CA ASP A 20 -12.76 -11.73 -18.88
C ASP A 20 -11.85 -12.99 -18.84
N ASP A 21 -11.23 -13.39 -19.96
CA ASP A 21 -10.47 -14.64 -20.05
C ASP A 21 -9.32 -14.71 -19.04
N VAL A 22 -8.64 -13.58 -18.80
CA VAL A 22 -7.56 -13.50 -17.82
C VAL A 22 -8.00 -13.85 -16.40
N LEU A 23 -9.26 -13.56 -16.04
CA LEU A 23 -9.79 -13.88 -14.71
C LEU A 23 -9.83 -15.39 -14.48
N ALA A 24 -10.29 -16.13 -15.49
CA ALA A 24 -10.30 -17.59 -15.46
C ALA A 24 -8.88 -18.17 -15.44
N GLU A 25 -7.96 -17.60 -16.23
CA GLU A 25 -6.56 -18.03 -16.28
C GLU A 25 -5.81 -17.90 -14.97
N VAL A 26 -6.11 -16.85 -14.18
CA VAL A 26 -5.45 -16.61 -12.88
C VAL A 26 -6.25 -17.12 -11.70
N GLY A 27 -7.45 -17.64 -11.94
CA GLY A 27 -8.32 -18.24 -10.93
C GLY A 27 -8.93 -17.22 -9.97
N ILE A 28 -9.23 -16.00 -10.45
CA ILE A 28 -9.88 -14.94 -9.64
C ILE A 28 -11.34 -14.85 -10.08
N GLN A 29 -12.25 -14.85 -9.10
CA GLN A 29 -13.67 -14.67 -9.36
C GLN A 29 -13.97 -13.22 -9.75
N LYS A 30 -14.73 -13.03 -10.84
CA LYS A 30 -15.19 -11.70 -11.27
C LYS A 30 -15.91 -10.97 -10.13
N GLY A 31 -15.57 -9.70 -9.92
CA GLY A 31 -16.12 -8.87 -8.86
C GLY A 31 -15.52 -9.12 -7.46
N ALA A 32 -14.62 -10.10 -7.33
CA ALA A 32 -13.96 -10.38 -6.06
C ALA A 32 -12.72 -9.50 -5.83
N MET A 33 -12.28 -9.45 -4.57
CA MET A 33 -10.98 -8.95 -4.17
C MET A 33 -10.21 -10.10 -3.53
N ASP A 34 -9.25 -10.65 -4.29
CA ASP A 34 -8.48 -11.80 -3.88
C ASP A 34 -7.02 -11.45 -3.60
N MET A 35 -6.46 -12.12 -2.61
CA MET A 35 -5.01 -12.13 -2.39
C MET A 35 -4.37 -13.08 -3.40
N ILE A 36 -3.43 -12.56 -4.19
CA ILE A 36 -2.71 -13.33 -5.20
C ILE A 36 -1.25 -13.50 -4.84
N ASN A 37 -0.66 -14.58 -5.32
CA ASN A 37 0.78 -14.80 -5.20
C ASN A 37 1.57 -14.09 -6.31
N GLN A 38 2.88 -14.13 -6.21
CA GLN A 38 3.78 -13.49 -7.19
C GLN A 38 3.63 -14.05 -8.59
N GLU A 39 3.40 -15.35 -8.74
CA GLU A 39 3.23 -16.00 -10.05
C GLU A 39 1.97 -15.50 -10.76
N GLN A 40 0.85 -15.44 -10.03
CA GLN A 40 -0.40 -14.90 -10.55
C GLN A 40 -0.26 -13.43 -10.96
N MET A 41 0.39 -12.61 -10.12
CA MET A 41 0.66 -11.21 -10.44
C MET A 41 1.51 -11.06 -11.71
N ILE A 42 2.57 -11.86 -11.87
CA ILE A 42 3.40 -11.86 -13.09
C ILE A 42 2.58 -12.30 -14.30
N LYS A 43 1.72 -13.31 -14.14
CA LYS A 43 0.84 -13.80 -15.22
C LYS A 43 -0.12 -12.71 -15.69
N ILE A 44 -0.79 -12.00 -14.77
CA ILE A 44 -1.64 -10.85 -15.11
C ILE A 44 -0.85 -9.79 -15.87
N ARG A 45 0.33 -9.42 -15.38
CA ARG A 45 1.16 -8.39 -16.02
C ARG A 45 1.59 -8.78 -17.44
N LYS A 46 1.86 -10.05 -17.68
CA LYS A 46 2.25 -10.57 -19.02
C LYS A 46 1.06 -10.64 -19.96
N SER A 47 -0.08 -11.18 -19.54
CA SER A 47 -1.28 -11.33 -20.38
C SER A 47 -1.85 -9.97 -20.81
N GLN A 48 -1.58 -8.92 -20.04
CA GLN A 48 -2.06 -7.55 -20.30
C GLN A 48 -0.97 -6.59 -20.77
N SER A 49 0.14 -7.09 -21.33
CA SER A 49 1.32 -6.31 -21.78
C SER A 49 1.05 -5.45 -23.00
N GLY A 50 -0.01 -5.08 -23.42
CA GLY A 50 -0.35 -4.17 -24.52
C GLY A 50 -1.46 -3.19 -24.17
N LEU A 51 -2.08 -3.36 -23.01
CA LEU A 51 -3.21 -2.54 -22.61
C LEU A 51 -2.77 -1.22 -21.96
N GLU A 52 -3.64 -0.23 -22.11
CA GLU A 52 -3.52 1.02 -21.37
C GLU A 52 -3.60 0.75 -19.86
N ARG A 53 -2.58 1.20 -19.15
CA ARG A 53 -2.53 1.07 -17.69
C ARG A 53 -2.34 2.43 -17.03
N SER A 54 -3.05 2.63 -15.94
CA SER A 54 -2.78 3.76 -15.03
C SER A 54 -2.29 3.23 -13.68
N GLN A 55 -1.46 4.01 -13.02
CA GLN A 55 -0.87 3.68 -11.73
C GLN A 55 -1.08 4.83 -10.75
N ALA A 56 -1.36 4.48 -9.50
CA ALA A 56 -1.45 5.43 -8.40
C ALA A 56 -0.91 4.80 -7.11
N PRO A 57 -0.37 5.60 -6.18
CA PRO A 57 -0.14 5.11 -4.82
C PRO A 57 -1.46 4.70 -4.21
N GLY A 58 -1.56 3.44 -3.79
CA GLY A 58 -2.72 2.84 -3.13
C GLY A 58 -2.46 2.54 -1.66
N GLY A 59 -3.34 1.75 -1.06
CA GLY A 59 -3.38 1.48 0.37
C GLY A 59 -4.28 2.46 1.13
N SER A 60 -5.12 1.95 2.03
CA SER A 60 -6.16 2.75 2.71
C SER A 60 -5.59 3.91 3.52
N VAL A 61 -4.56 3.65 4.31
CA VAL A 61 -3.88 4.68 5.11
C VAL A 61 -3.07 5.64 4.23
N CYS A 62 -2.41 5.16 3.18
CA CYS A 62 -1.72 6.02 2.24
C CYS A 62 -2.68 7.02 1.58
N ASN A 63 -3.84 6.57 1.13
CA ASN A 63 -4.86 7.43 0.56
C ASN A 63 -5.33 8.50 1.57
N THR A 64 -5.49 8.11 2.84
CA THR A 64 -5.80 9.06 3.93
C THR A 64 -4.70 10.09 4.11
N MET A 65 -3.44 9.68 4.15
CA MET A 65 -2.29 10.62 4.32
C MET A 65 -2.19 11.59 3.13
N ARG A 66 -2.40 11.10 1.92
CA ARG A 66 -2.43 11.96 0.71
C ARG A 66 -3.58 12.98 0.77
N ALA A 67 -4.76 12.55 1.17
CA ALA A 67 -5.91 13.46 1.36
C ALA A 67 -5.62 14.53 2.42
N MET A 68 -5.04 14.15 3.55
CA MET A 68 -4.63 15.08 4.59
C MET A 68 -3.59 16.10 4.10
N ALA A 69 -2.62 15.65 3.29
CA ALA A 69 -1.61 16.55 2.71
C ALA A 69 -2.24 17.54 1.73
N ILE A 70 -3.20 17.12 0.89
CA ILE A 70 -3.97 18.01 0.00
C ILE A 70 -4.73 19.07 0.80
N LEU A 71 -5.24 18.71 1.98
CA LEU A 71 -5.93 19.64 2.88
C LEU A 71 -4.97 20.52 3.70
N GLY A 72 -3.66 20.46 3.44
CA GLY A 72 -2.65 21.32 4.06
C GLY A 72 -2.10 20.80 5.40
N ALA A 73 -2.41 19.56 5.81
CA ALA A 73 -1.83 18.97 6.99
C ALA A 73 -0.42 18.42 6.70
N LYS A 74 0.50 18.44 7.68
CA LYS A 74 1.74 17.68 7.60
C LYS A 74 1.41 16.18 7.73
N ALA A 75 1.71 15.42 6.70
CA ALA A 75 1.46 14.00 6.64
C ALA A 75 2.74 13.20 6.40
N GLY A 76 2.83 12.00 6.99
CA GLY A 76 3.89 11.03 6.75
C GLY A 76 3.30 9.64 6.54
N PHE A 77 4.08 8.73 5.96
CA PHE A 77 3.65 7.35 5.76
C PHE A 77 4.81 6.39 6.01
N ILE A 78 4.59 5.42 6.88
CA ILE A 78 5.50 4.32 7.20
C ILE A 78 4.99 3.06 6.50
N GLY A 79 5.89 2.34 5.85
CA GLY A 79 5.59 1.05 5.21
C GLY A 79 6.86 0.31 4.82
N LYS A 80 6.69 -0.83 4.14
CA LYS A 80 7.81 -1.60 3.61
C LYS A 80 7.62 -1.86 2.13
N ILE A 81 8.69 -1.63 1.36
CA ILE A 81 8.71 -1.76 -0.10
C ILE A 81 9.87 -2.64 -0.55
N GLY A 82 9.77 -3.17 -1.77
CA GLY A 82 10.90 -3.79 -2.45
C GLY A 82 11.87 -2.76 -3.01
N SER A 83 13.10 -3.19 -3.28
CA SER A 83 14.13 -2.40 -3.99
C SER A 83 13.93 -2.53 -5.52
N ASP A 84 12.72 -2.21 -5.99
CA ASP A 84 12.33 -2.30 -7.40
C ASP A 84 11.70 -0.99 -7.89
N SER A 85 11.48 -0.88 -9.20
CA SER A 85 10.90 0.31 -9.82
C SER A 85 9.49 0.66 -9.32
N VAL A 86 8.75 -0.32 -8.81
CA VAL A 86 7.42 -0.11 -8.22
C VAL A 86 7.55 0.60 -6.87
N GLY A 87 8.52 0.16 -6.05
CA GLY A 87 8.83 0.81 -4.77
C GLY A 87 9.36 2.23 -4.95
N GLU A 88 10.25 2.44 -5.93
CA GLU A 88 10.74 3.77 -6.29
C GLU A 88 9.60 4.70 -6.74
N TYR A 89 8.74 4.21 -7.62
CA TYR A 89 7.55 4.95 -8.05
C TYR A 89 6.66 5.35 -6.85
N TYR A 90 6.40 4.41 -5.94
CA TYR A 90 5.56 4.66 -4.77
C TYR A 90 6.16 5.75 -3.87
N GLU A 91 7.45 5.66 -3.58
CA GLU A 91 8.17 6.65 -2.77
C GLU A 91 8.14 8.04 -3.40
N GLU A 92 8.44 8.15 -4.69
CA GLU A 92 8.41 9.43 -5.40
C GLU A 92 7.00 10.02 -5.49
N ALA A 93 5.99 9.18 -5.71
CA ALA A 93 4.61 9.64 -5.79
C ALA A 93 4.12 10.21 -4.44
N LEU A 94 4.54 9.63 -3.32
CA LEU A 94 4.24 10.20 -2.00
C LEU A 94 4.95 11.55 -1.80
N LYS A 95 6.22 11.65 -2.17
CA LYS A 95 6.97 12.94 -2.10
C LYS A 95 6.27 14.03 -2.92
N LYS A 96 5.84 13.71 -4.14
CA LYS A 96 5.07 14.63 -5.02
C LYS A 96 3.73 15.04 -4.41
N ALA A 97 3.12 14.17 -3.61
CA ALA A 97 1.89 14.46 -2.88
C ALA A 97 2.11 15.17 -1.52
N ASN A 98 3.33 15.64 -1.23
CA ASN A 98 3.73 16.25 0.04
C ASN A 98 3.49 15.33 1.28
N VAL A 99 3.60 14.01 1.09
CA VAL A 99 3.62 13.03 2.18
C VAL A 99 5.06 12.58 2.38
N SER A 100 5.58 12.73 3.60
CA SER A 100 6.94 12.30 3.96
C SER A 100 7.01 10.77 4.02
N PRO A 101 7.77 10.11 3.14
CA PRO A 101 7.86 8.65 3.14
C PRO A 101 8.92 8.16 4.13
N TYR A 102 8.59 7.09 4.85
CA TYR A 102 9.48 6.36 5.76
C TYR A 102 9.41 4.88 5.42
N PHE A 103 10.27 4.42 4.51
CA PHE A 103 10.22 3.06 4.03
C PHE A 103 11.38 2.21 4.54
N ALA A 104 11.03 1.05 5.13
CA ALA A 104 11.94 -0.07 5.17
C ALA A 104 12.04 -0.66 3.75
N LYS A 105 13.25 -0.99 3.31
CA LYS A 105 13.51 -1.56 1.98
C LYS A 105 14.09 -2.96 2.11
N THR A 106 13.67 -3.85 1.23
CA THR A 106 14.19 -5.22 1.15
C THR A 106 14.27 -5.66 -0.30
N ASP A 107 15.01 -6.71 -0.57
CA ASP A 107 15.01 -7.34 -1.89
C ASP A 107 13.63 -7.93 -2.20
N GLY A 108 13.22 -7.85 -3.46
CA GLY A 108 11.95 -8.39 -3.92
C GLY A 108 11.05 -7.37 -4.62
N ILE A 109 9.86 -7.82 -4.98
CA ILE A 109 8.87 -7.03 -5.73
C ILE A 109 7.94 -6.35 -4.75
N SER A 110 7.80 -5.03 -4.88
CA SER A 110 6.87 -4.22 -4.09
C SER A 110 5.41 -4.64 -4.28
N GLY A 111 4.62 -4.42 -3.25
CA GLY A 111 3.20 -4.73 -3.26
C GLY A 111 2.40 -3.95 -4.31
N SER A 112 1.40 -4.59 -4.88
CA SER A 112 0.49 -3.97 -5.84
C SER A 112 -0.90 -4.57 -5.77
N CYS A 113 -1.91 -3.72 -5.98
CA CYS A 113 -3.28 -4.14 -6.22
C CYS A 113 -3.59 -3.94 -7.70
N THR A 114 -3.80 -5.01 -8.44
CA THR A 114 -4.21 -4.92 -9.83
C THR A 114 -5.74 -4.92 -9.90
N VAL A 115 -6.30 -3.81 -10.38
CA VAL A 115 -7.73 -3.63 -10.59
C VAL A 115 -8.03 -3.90 -12.06
N LEU A 116 -8.64 -5.04 -12.32
CA LEU A 116 -9.07 -5.50 -13.64
C LEU A 116 -10.50 -5.02 -13.88
N ILE A 117 -10.69 -4.16 -14.86
CA ILE A 117 -12.00 -3.57 -15.19
C ILE A 117 -12.54 -4.30 -16.40
N SER A 118 -13.56 -5.13 -16.18
CA SER A 118 -14.27 -5.88 -17.21
C SER A 118 -15.01 -4.96 -18.20
N PRO A 119 -15.38 -5.43 -19.42
CA PRO A 119 -16.11 -4.62 -20.39
C PRO A 119 -17.44 -4.05 -19.90
N ASP A 120 -18.08 -4.72 -18.94
CA ASP A 120 -19.32 -4.27 -18.28
C ASP A 120 -19.09 -3.27 -17.13
N GLY A 121 -17.82 -2.92 -16.82
CA GLY A 121 -17.44 -2.01 -15.76
C GLY A 121 -17.23 -2.68 -14.39
N GLU A 122 -17.43 -3.99 -14.27
CA GLU A 122 -17.18 -4.71 -13.01
C GLU A 122 -15.68 -4.69 -12.69
N ARG A 123 -15.35 -4.56 -11.40
CA ARG A 123 -13.97 -4.48 -10.90
C ARG A 123 -13.60 -5.75 -10.17
N THR A 124 -12.55 -6.40 -10.66
CA THR A 124 -11.93 -7.56 -10.01
C THR A 124 -10.55 -7.16 -9.54
N MET A 125 -10.22 -7.44 -8.29
CA MET A 125 -8.96 -7.01 -7.70
C MET A 125 -8.09 -8.20 -7.32
N GLY A 126 -6.86 -8.22 -7.84
CA GLY A 126 -5.82 -9.15 -7.41
C GLY A 126 -4.75 -8.39 -6.61
N THR A 127 -4.65 -8.66 -5.31
CA THR A 127 -3.72 -7.98 -4.42
C THR A 127 -2.52 -8.85 -4.09
N PHE A 128 -1.34 -8.45 -4.57
CA PHE A 128 -0.06 -9.00 -4.18
C PHE A 128 0.59 -8.08 -3.15
N LEU A 129 0.72 -8.53 -1.90
CA LEU A 129 1.24 -7.69 -0.82
C LEU A 129 2.75 -7.46 -0.87
N GLY A 130 3.51 -8.33 -1.55
CA GLY A 130 4.96 -8.25 -1.54
C GLY A 130 5.54 -8.23 -0.12
N PRO A 131 6.54 -7.38 0.16
CA PRO A 131 7.14 -7.27 1.49
C PRO A 131 6.32 -6.42 2.48
N ALA A 132 5.25 -5.77 2.06
CA ALA A 132 4.52 -4.82 2.90
C ALA A 132 4.10 -5.39 4.29
N PRO A 133 3.58 -6.64 4.40
CA PRO A 133 3.19 -7.19 5.70
C PRO A 133 4.37 -7.66 6.57
N THR A 134 5.59 -7.64 6.05
CA THR A 134 6.79 -8.09 6.76
C THR A 134 7.51 -6.98 7.52
N ILE A 135 6.92 -5.80 7.58
CA ILE A 135 7.45 -4.70 8.41
C ILE A 135 7.47 -5.13 9.88
N THR A 136 8.57 -4.82 10.56
CA THR A 136 8.77 -5.19 11.96
C THR A 136 8.71 -3.97 12.88
N PRO A 137 8.46 -4.16 14.19
CA PRO A 137 8.48 -3.06 15.15
C PRO A 137 9.81 -2.29 15.19
N ASP A 138 10.93 -2.96 14.92
CA ASP A 138 12.26 -2.34 14.97
C ASP A 138 12.51 -1.41 13.79
N GLU A 139 11.81 -1.63 12.68
CA GLU A 139 11.85 -0.75 11.50
C GLU A 139 11.06 0.56 11.71
N ILE A 140 10.32 0.68 12.84
CA ILE A 140 9.57 1.89 13.22
C ILE A 140 10.30 2.59 14.36
N THR A 141 11.06 3.62 14.04
CA THR A 141 11.89 4.35 15.02
C THR A 141 11.11 5.46 15.74
N GLU A 142 11.54 5.81 16.95
CA GLU A 142 10.97 6.94 17.68
C GLU A 142 11.20 8.26 16.91
N GLU A 143 12.30 8.38 16.15
CA GLU A 143 12.60 9.54 15.32
C GLU A 143 11.54 9.78 14.24
N MET A 144 11.09 8.72 13.55
CA MET A 144 10.01 8.81 12.56
C MET A 144 8.72 9.37 13.18
N LEU A 145 8.43 9.00 14.42
CA LEU A 145 7.20 9.37 15.11
C LEU A 145 7.25 10.77 15.73
N SER A 146 8.43 11.21 16.18
CA SER A 146 8.62 12.43 16.99
C SER A 146 8.16 13.73 16.31
N ALA A 147 8.12 13.76 14.98
CA ALA A 147 7.68 14.93 14.21
C ALA A 147 6.15 15.06 14.08
N TYR A 148 5.39 14.12 14.67
CA TYR A 148 3.95 14.00 14.50
C TYR A 148 3.20 14.04 15.84
N GLN A 149 1.89 14.28 15.76
CA GLN A 149 0.98 14.37 16.92
C GLN A 149 0.02 13.19 16.98
N CYS A 150 -0.12 12.49 15.86
CA CYS A 150 -1.02 11.35 15.72
C CYS A 150 -0.37 10.29 14.82
N ILE A 151 -0.56 9.03 15.18
CA ILE A 151 -0.35 7.90 14.27
C ILE A 151 -1.69 7.29 13.89
N TYR A 152 -1.86 7.02 12.58
CA TYR A 152 -3.01 6.30 12.04
C TYR A 152 -2.56 4.95 11.50
N ILE A 153 -3.02 3.88 12.13
CA ILE A 153 -2.59 2.50 11.83
C ILE A 153 -3.66 1.85 10.95
N GLU A 154 -3.22 1.16 9.90
CA GLU A 154 -4.09 0.42 9.00
C GLU A 154 -4.69 -0.82 9.69
N GLY A 155 -6.03 -0.97 9.63
CA GLY A 155 -6.73 -2.11 10.22
C GLY A 155 -6.27 -3.47 9.68
N TYR A 156 -5.84 -3.55 8.43
CA TYR A 156 -5.27 -4.77 7.85
C TYR A 156 -3.98 -5.25 8.53
N LEU A 157 -3.28 -4.37 9.25
CA LEU A 157 -2.08 -4.75 10.01
C LEU A 157 -2.40 -5.45 11.33
N LEU A 158 -3.67 -5.52 11.77
CA LEU A 158 -4.07 -6.24 12.99
C LEU A 158 -3.74 -7.73 12.97
N VAL A 159 -3.52 -8.31 11.79
CA VAL A 159 -3.01 -9.68 11.65
C VAL A 159 -1.59 -9.84 12.23
N ASN A 160 -0.85 -8.74 12.37
CA ASN A 160 0.44 -8.68 13.05
C ASN A 160 0.28 -7.94 14.40
N GLU A 161 -0.22 -8.65 15.38
CA GLU A 161 -0.54 -8.08 16.71
C GLU A 161 0.69 -7.45 17.37
N GLU A 162 1.86 -8.06 17.25
CA GLU A 162 3.10 -7.57 17.83
C GLU A 162 3.50 -6.21 17.25
N LEU A 163 3.43 -6.07 15.92
CA LEU A 163 3.70 -4.81 15.23
C LEU A 163 2.79 -3.70 15.74
N VAL A 164 1.49 -3.97 15.74
CA VAL A 164 0.49 -2.97 16.12
C VAL A 164 0.65 -2.59 17.58
N ARG A 165 0.73 -3.55 18.49
CA ARG A 165 0.90 -3.34 19.93
C ARG A 165 2.16 -2.52 20.23
N THR A 166 3.31 -2.92 19.69
CA THR A 166 4.59 -2.24 19.94
C THR A 166 4.59 -0.83 19.37
N THR A 167 4.02 -0.64 18.18
CA THR A 167 3.91 0.70 17.58
C THR A 167 3.01 1.61 18.42
N MET A 168 1.88 1.12 18.91
CA MET A 168 1.00 1.87 19.80
C MET A 168 1.69 2.25 21.11
N GLN A 169 2.50 1.36 21.68
CA GLN A 169 3.29 1.63 22.90
C GLN A 169 4.34 2.72 22.65
N LYS A 170 5.10 2.65 21.53
CA LYS A 170 6.06 3.70 21.13
C LYS A 170 5.35 5.04 20.95
N ALA A 171 4.24 5.07 20.22
CA ALA A 171 3.46 6.28 20.00
C ALA A 171 2.96 6.90 21.32
N LYS A 172 2.42 6.06 22.21
CA LYS A 172 1.92 6.50 23.52
C LYS A 172 3.05 7.07 24.39
N LYS A 173 4.23 6.44 24.40
CA LYS A 173 5.43 6.93 25.11
C LYS A 173 5.83 8.31 24.65
N LEU A 174 5.68 8.61 23.36
CA LEU A 174 5.98 9.91 22.75
C LEU A 174 4.81 10.91 22.83
N GLY A 175 3.69 10.54 23.44
CA GLY A 175 2.53 11.41 23.60
C GLY A 175 1.66 11.56 22.33
N LEU A 176 1.84 10.69 21.32
CA LEU A 176 1.01 10.72 20.12
C LEU A 176 -0.41 10.19 20.43
N LYS A 177 -1.40 10.78 19.75
CA LYS A 177 -2.72 10.15 19.62
C LYS A 177 -2.61 8.95 18.69
N VAL A 178 -3.41 7.91 18.96
CA VAL A 178 -3.47 6.70 18.11
C VAL A 178 -4.87 6.60 17.53
N ALA A 179 -4.95 6.40 16.23
CA ALA A 179 -6.15 6.08 15.49
C ALA A 179 -5.95 4.77 14.73
N LEU A 180 -7.02 3.98 14.59
CA LEU A 180 -7.06 2.71 13.86
C LEU A 180 -8.28 2.69 12.95
#